data_fc7ccffe138fd2483d87b1e328216aa8
#
_entry.id   fc7ccffe138fd2483d87b1e328216aa8
#
_cell.length_a   1.000
_cell.length_b   1.000
_cell.length_c   1.000
_cell.angle_alpha   90.00
_cell.angle_beta   90.00
_cell.angle_gamma   90.00
#
_symmetry.space_group_name_H-M   'P 1'
#
loop_
_entity.id
_entity.type
_entity.pdbx_description
1 polymer ?
#
loop_
_entity_poly.entity_id
_entity_poly.type
_entity_poly.pdbx_seq_one_letter_code
_entity_poly.pdbx_strand_id
1 'polypeptide(L)'
;MTDSPFEPPDHDAGEAPVDPVPGPPRYSLEDPGDDRPVLVVLHQESSTPGRVGQVLARHGVPLDIRRPVLGDALPDTLDAHRGAVVFGGPPSANDPDAHLRAEVDWMAVPLTENRPFLGICLGAQMLVKHLGGTVGPRPDGLVEVGYYPIRATPAGRRLVPHWPEMVYQWHREGFDLPRGATLLAEGDWYPNQAFAYGDNAFGIQFHAELTLAMMHRWTVRGHERLTLPGAQGRRQHFDGRAVYDAPVLRWLEEFLARIFGRRVS
;
A
#
# COMPACT_ATOMS: atom_id res chain seq x y z
N MET A 1 -68.63 -40.53 -13.70
CA MET A 1 -67.78 -39.67 -12.91
C MET A 1 -66.52 -40.47 -12.58
N THR A 2 -65.48 -40.31 -13.37
CA THR A 2 -64.25 -41.07 -13.23
C THR A 2 -63.18 -40.07 -12.78
N ASP A 3 -62.75 -40.24 -11.53
CA ASP A 3 -61.62 -39.54 -10.96
C ASP A 3 -60.34 -39.98 -11.68
N SER A 4 -59.64 -38.99 -12.28
CA SER A 4 -58.28 -39.16 -12.81
C SER A 4 -57.27 -38.76 -11.74
N PRO A 5 -56.28 -39.56 -11.37
CA PRO A 5 -55.27 -39.18 -10.41
C PRO A 5 -54.31 -38.19 -11.04
N PHE A 6 -54.06 -37.09 -10.30
CA PHE A 6 -53.06 -36.08 -10.61
C PHE A 6 -51.68 -36.64 -10.30
N GLU A 7 -50.83 -36.88 -11.33
CA GLU A 7 -49.40 -37.14 -11.17
C GLU A 7 -48.63 -35.81 -11.03
N PRO A 8 -47.82 -35.64 -9.97
CA PRO A 8 -46.97 -34.48 -9.87
C PRO A 8 -45.80 -34.57 -10.89
N PRO A 9 -45.32 -33.42 -11.41
CA PRO A 9 -44.21 -33.42 -12.36
C PRO A 9 -42.89 -33.86 -11.68
N ASP A 10 -42.17 -34.72 -12.41
CA ASP A 10 -40.84 -35.24 -12.06
C ASP A 10 -39.84 -34.10 -12.04
N HIS A 11 -39.38 -33.67 -10.86
CA HIS A 11 -38.33 -32.67 -10.64
C HIS A 11 -36.97 -33.34 -10.39
N ASP A 12 -36.54 -34.15 -11.33
CA ASP A 12 -35.12 -34.60 -11.35
C ASP A 12 -34.41 -34.05 -12.57
N ALA A 13 -34.29 -32.70 -12.64
CA ALA A 13 -33.32 -32.07 -13.47
C ALA A 13 -32.05 -31.97 -12.65
N GLY A 14 -31.18 -32.99 -12.75
CA GLY A 14 -29.85 -32.97 -12.15
C GLY A 14 -29.11 -31.68 -12.54
N GLU A 15 -28.86 -30.83 -11.56
CA GLU A 15 -27.95 -29.69 -11.75
C GLU A 15 -26.60 -30.23 -12.26
N ALA A 16 -26.20 -29.77 -13.44
CA ALA A 16 -24.88 -30.06 -13.95
C ALA A 16 -23.84 -29.59 -12.92
N PRO A 17 -22.77 -30.37 -12.67
CA PRO A 17 -21.72 -29.95 -11.75
C PRO A 17 -21.14 -28.60 -12.19
N VAL A 18 -21.32 -27.57 -11.37
CA VAL A 18 -20.70 -26.27 -11.57
C VAL A 18 -19.22 -26.47 -11.29
N ASP A 19 -18.37 -26.28 -12.31
CA ASP A 19 -16.93 -26.29 -12.12
C ASP A 19 -16.56 -25.33 -10.99
N PRO A 20 -15.69 -25.74 -10.06
CA PRO A 20 -15.31 -24.89 -8.95
C PRO A 20 -14.68 -23.62 -9.50
N VAL A 21 -15.26 -22.46 -9.12
CA VAL A 21 -14.68 -21.16 -9.46
C VAL A 21 -13.23 -21.15 -8.97
N PRO A 22 -12.24 -20.95 -9.85
CA PRO A 22 -10.84 -20.94 -9.43
C PRO A 22 -10.64 -19.90 -8.33
N GLY A 23 -9.99 -20.31 -7.24
CA GLY A 23 -9.62 -19.43 -6.16
C GLY A 23 -8.72 -18.28 -6.64
N PRO A 24 -8.58 -17.22 -5.86
CA PRO A 24 -7.72 -16.10 -6.23
C PRO A 24 -6.29 -16.59 -6.48
N PRO A 25 -5.57 -16.00 -7.47
CA PRO A 25 -4.21 -16.39 -7.77
C PRO A 25 -3.31 -16.20 -6.54
N ARG A 26 -2.45 -17.17 -6.27
CA ARG A 26 -1.47 -17.12 -5.18
C ARG A 26 -0.15 -16.56 -5.70
N TYR A 27 0.57 -15.84 -4.84
CA TYR A 27 1.87 -15.26 -5.14
C TYR A 27 2.87 -15.63 -4.05
N SER A 28 4.14 -15.80 -4.40
CA SER A 28 5.24 -16.06 -3.48
C SER A 28 6.37 -15.05 -3.73
N LEU A 29 6.91 -14.48 -2.67
CA LEU A 29 8.13 -13.66 -2.73
C LEU A 29 9.38 -14.51 -2.98
N GLU A 30 9.33 -15.80 -2.64
CA GLU A 30 10.41 -16.74 -2.92
C GLU A 30 10.49 -17.00 -4.42
N ASP A 31 11.57 -16.56 -5.01
CA ASP A 31 11.91 -16.78 -6.41
C ASP A 31 13.39 -17.09 -6.54
N PRO A 32 13.79 -18.40 -6.50
CA PRO A 32 15.20 -18.79 -6.57
C PRO A 32 15.91 -18.39 -7.88
N GLY A 33 15.14 -17.99 -8.89
CA GLY A 33 15.67 -17.55 -10.19
C GLY A 33 15.87 -16.03 -10.30
N ASP A 34 15.45 -15.26 -9.29
CA ASP A 34 15.56 -13.80 -9.28
C ASP A 34 16.20 -13.30 -7.97
N ASP A 35 17.50 -13.02 -8.01
CA ASP A 35 18.30 -12.49 -6.90
C ASP A 35 18.43 -10.96 -6.91
N ARG A 36 17.75 -10.28 -7.86
CA ARG A 36 17.78 -8.82 -7.95
C ARG A 36 17.17 -8.18 -6.70
N PRO A 37 17.80 -7.09 -6.20
CA PRO A 37 17.25 -6.35 -5.06
C PRO A 37 15.95 -5.62 -5.41
N VAL A 38 15.17 -5.30 -4.39
CA VAL A 38 14.16 -4.24 -4.45
C VAL A 38 14.84 -2.92 -4.10
N LEU A 39 14.70 -1.90 -4.96
CA LEU A 39 15.14 -0.53 -4.68
C LEU A 39 14.26 0.06 -3.58
N VAL A 40 14.88 0.62 -2.55
CA VAL A 40 14.22 1.23 -1.39
C VAL A 40 14.63 2.68 -1.29
N VAL A 41 13.70 3.63 -1.46
CA VAL A 41 13.97 5.07 -1.35
C VAL A 41 13.46 5.58 -0.01
N LEU A 42 14.37 6.21 0.78
CA LEU A 42 14.11 6.74 2.11
C LEU A 42 14.46 8.22 2.19
N HIS A 43 13.63 9.01 2.91
CA HIS A 43 13.70 10.47 2.95
C HIS A 43 14.36 11.06 4.21
N GLN A 44 14.96 10.23 5.05
CA GLN A 44 15.70 10.65 6.24
C GLN A 44 16.87 9.70 6.52
N GLU A 45 17.94 10.21 7.11
CA GLU A 45 19.08 9.41 7.54
C GLU A 45 18.67 8.26 8.47
N SER A 46 17.82 8.56 9.46
CA SER A 46 17.37 7.59 10.48
C SER A 46 16.19 6.73 10.06
N SER A 47 15.66 6.89 8.83
CA SER A 47 14.57 6.05 8.32
C SER A 47 15.05 4.65 7.98
N THR A 48 14.16 3.69 8.16
CA THR A 48 14.39 2.27 7.82
C THR A 48 13.20 1.75 7.02
N PRO A 49 13.37 0.66 6.24
CA PRO A 49 12.27 0.06 5.50
C PRO A 49 11.21 -0.62 6.39
N GLY A 50 11.42 -0.64 7.71
CA GLY A 50 10.47 -1.20 8.65
C GLY A 50 10.07 -2.63 8.33
N ARG A 51 8.78 -2.94 8.43
CA ARG A 51 8.24 -4.27 8.13
C ARG A 51 8.32 -4.66 6.66
N VAL A 52 8.26 -3.69 5.74
CA VAL A 52 8.47 -3.99 4.32
C VAL A 52 9.82 -4.65 4.13
N GLY A 53 10.89 -4.03 4.66
CA GLY A 53 12.23 -4.61 4.60
C GLY A 53 12.34 -5.94 5.34
N GLN A 54 11.69 -6.09 6.50
CA GLN A 54 11.69 -7.34 7.27
C GLN A 54 10.99 -8.49 6.52
N VAL A 55 9.87 -8.21 5.86
CA VAL A 55 9.15 -9.21 5.04
C VAL A 55 10.00 -9.63 3.85
N LEU A 56 10.51 -8.67 3.07
CA LEU A 56 11.35 -8.95 1.90
C LEU A 56 12.60 -9.76 2.29
N ALA A 57 13.30 -9.36 3.37
CA ALA A 57 14.49 -10.07 3.85
C ALA A 57 14.20 -11.50 4.33
N ARG A 58 13.06 -11.74 4.98
CA ARG A 58 12.66 -13.11 5.40
C ARG A 58 12.47 -14.06 4.21
N HIS A 59 12.10 -13.52 3.05
CA HIS A 59 11.94 -14.27 1.81
C HIS A 59 13.17 -14.23 0.89
N GLY A 60 14.32 -13.79 1.44
CA GLY A 60 15.59 -13.79 0.70
C GLY A 60 15.69 -12.71 -0.37
N VAL A 61 14.81 -11.71 -0.39
CA VAL A 61 14.84 -10.60 -1.35
C VAL A 61 15.81 -9.52 -0.86
N PRO A 62 16.93 -9.26 -1.57
CA PRO A 62 17.88 -8.22 -1.21
C PRO A 62 17.27 -6.81 -1.32
N LEU A 63 17.86 -5.84 -0.63
CA LEU A 63 17.45 -4.44 -0.67
C LEU A 63 18.60 -3.55 -1.14
N ASP A 64 18.36 -2.67 -2.12
CA ASP A 64 19.23 -1.55 -2.47
C ASP A 64 18.63 -0.27 -1.87
N ILE A 65 19.22 0.25 -0.79
CA ILE A 65 18.68 1.39 -0.05
C ILE A 65 19.34 2.67 -0.54
N ARG A 66 18.53 3.63 -0.99
CA ARG A 66 18.95 4.96 -1.47
C ARG A 66 18.27 6.06 -0.68
N ARG A 67 19.02 7.13 -0.42
CA ARG A 67 18.56 8.35 0.27
C ARG A 67 18.92 9.58 -0.55
N PRO A 68 18.11 9.98 -1.54
CA PRO A 68 18.39 11.16 -2.38
C PRO A 68 18.58 12.43 -1.56
N VAL A 69 17.91 12.55 -0.42
CA VAL A 69 18.10 13.65 0.55
C VAL A 69 19.54 13.73 1.08
N LEU A 70 20.32 12.66 1.02
CA LEU A 70 21.74 12.60 1.39
C LEU A 70 22.67 12.57 0.17
N GLY A 71 22.11 12.68 -1.04
CA GLY A 71 22.89 12.71 -2.28
C GLY A 71 23.00 11.37 -3.00
N ASP A 72 22.33 10.31 -2.55
CA ASP A 72 22.29 9.05 -3.29
C ASP A 72 21.53 9.23 -4.62
N ALA A 73 22.15 8.82 -5.72
CA ALA A 73 21.49 8.85 -7.03
C ALA A 73 20.46 7.71 -7.15
N LEU A 74 19.31 8.03 -7.75
CA LEU A 74 18.37 7.02 -8.22
C LEU A 74 18.85 6.46 -9.57
N PRO A 75 18.64 5.17 -9.86
CA PRO A 75 19.08 4.58 -11.13
C PRO A 75 18.21 5.06 -12.30
N ASP A 76 18.80 5.18 -13.48
CA ASP A 76 18.10 5.56 -14.71
C ASP A 76 17.14 4.46 -15.23
N THR A 77 17.33 3.21 -14.78
CA THR A 77 16.52 2.03 -15.14
C THR A 77 16.43 1.07 -13.96
N LEU A 78 15.35 0.30 -13.89
CA LEU A 78 15.16 -0.78 -12.90
C LEU A 78 15.55 -2.18 -13.43
N ASP A 79 16.35 -2.27 -14.50
CA ASP A 79 16.78 -3.57 -15.05
C ASP A 79 17.52 -4.43 -14.02
N ALA A 80 18.33 -3.80 -13.16
CA ALA A 80 19.05 -4.46 -12.07
C ALA A 80 18.20 -4.68 -10.81
N HIS A 81 16.92 -4.29 -10.82
CA HIS A 81 16.04 -4.36 -9.66
C HIS A 81 14.79 -5.18 -9.95
N ARG A 82 14.27 -5.87 -8.96
CA ARG A 82 12.99 -6.57 -9.02
C ARG A 82 11.81 -5.58 -9.08
N GLY A 83 11.99 -4.39 -8.56
CA GLY A 83 11.05 -3.27 -8.51
C GLY A 83 11.51 -2.22 -7.50
N ALA A 84 10.62 -1.29 -7.13
CA ALA A 84 10.96 -0.19 -6.22
C ALA A 84 9.90 0.07 -5.16
N VAL A 85 10.33 0.50 -3.96
CA VAL A 85 9.47 1.04 -2.89
C VAL A 85 9.96 2.43 -2.53
N VAL A 86 9.09 3.44 -2.68
CA VAL A 86 9.35 4.82 -2.23
C VAL A 86 8.54 5.08 -0.97
N PHE A 87 9.22 5.37 0.12
CA PHE A 87 8.63 5.46 1.45
C PHE A 87 8.06 6.84 1.77
N GLY A 88 7.43 6.94 2.94
CA GLY A 88 7.03 8.19 3.54
C GLY A 88 8.20 9.02 4.04
N GLY A 89 7.93 10.28 4.31
CA GLY A 89 8.93 11.23 4.82
C GLY A 89 8.28 12.49 5.38
N PRO A 90 9.08 13.37 6.05
CA PRO A 90 8.59 14.63 6.60
C PRO A 90 8.17 15.66 5.55
N PRO A 91 8.81 15.72 4.35
CA PRO A 91 8.47 16.72 3.34
C PRO A 91 7.05 16.57 2.79
N SER A 92 6.53 17.61 2.16
CA SER A 92 5.38 17.55 1.26
C SER A 92 5.84 17.19 -0.15
N ALA A 93 5.03 16.43 -0.88
CA ALA A 93 5.24 16.23 -2.31
C ALA A 93 5.13 17.55 -3.12
N ASN A 94 4.69 18.64 -2.48
CA ASN A 94 4.60 19.98 -3.06
C ASN A 94 5.82 20.87 -2.76
N ASP A 95 6.74 20.40 -1.92
CA ASP A 95 7.91 21.18 -1.54
C ASP A 95 8.81 21.46 -2.78
N PRO A 96 9.43 22.66 -2.85
CA PRO A 96 10.19 23.08 -4.03
C PRO A 96 11.60 22.50 -4.11
N ASP A 97 11.96 21.60 -3.21
CA ASP A 97 13.30 21.03 -3.13
C ASP A 97 13.67 20.25 -4.39
N ALA A 98 14.88 20.47 -4.89
CA ALA A 98 15.32 19.88 -6.15
C ALA A 98 15.32 18.34 -6.13
N HIS A 99 15.73 17.73 -5.00
CA HIS A 99 15.73 16.27 -4.87
C HIS A 99 14.31 15.69 -4.90
N LEU A 100 13.32 16.35 -4.26
CA LEU A 100 11.92 15.89 -4.29
C LEU A 100 11.32 15.97 -5.69
N ARG A 101 11.62 17.06 -6.44
CA ARG A 101 11.21 17.16 -7.85
C ARG A 101 11.83 16.06 -8.70
N ALA A 102 13.14 15.82 -8.51
CA ALA A 102 13.82 14.74 -9.21
C ALA A 102 13.22 13.37 -8.89
N GLU A 103 12.81 13.13 -7.65
CA GLU A 103 12.11 11.88 -7.26
C GLU A 103 10.72 11.78 -7.90
N VAL A 104 9.95 12.88 -7.96
CA VAL A 104 8.66 12.90 -8.68
C VAL A 104 8.85 12.62 -10.18
N ASP A 105 9.87 13.21 -10.81
CA ASP A 105 10.18 12.97 -12.22
C ASP A 105 10.66 11.52 -12.44
N TRP A 106 11.43 10.96 -11.51
CA TRP A 106 11.92 9.59 -11.54
C TRP A 106 10.81 8.53 -11.52
N MET A 107 9.60 8.87 -11.04
CA MET A 107 8.44 7.95 -11.11
C MET A 107 8.13 7.48 -12.53
N ALA A 108 8.60 8.21 -13.56
CA ALA A 108 8.53 7.78 -14.95
C ALA A 108 9.24 6.44 -15.20
N VAL A 109 10.34 6.16 -14.48
CA VAL A 109 11.15 4.95 -14.68
C VAL A 109 10.35 3.67 -14.42
N PRO A 110 9.83 3.42 -13.19
CA PRO A 110 9.03 2.22 -12.95
C PRO A 110 7.77 2.12 -13.81
N LEU A 111 7.14 3.26 -14.14
CA LEU A 111 5.93 3.28 -14.95
C LEU A 111 6.21 2.92 -16.41
N THR A 112 7.24 3.52 -17.02
CA THR A 112 7.61 3.29 -18.42
C THR A 112 8.13 1.86 -18.63
N GLU A 113 8.92 1.36 -17.68
CA GLU A 113 9.44 0.00 -17.71
C GLU A 113 8.45 -1.06 -17.24
N ASN A 114 7.24 -0.62 -16.80
CA ASN A 114 6.21 -1.48 -16.22
C ASN A 114 6.74 -2.38 -15.08
N ARG A 115 7.63 -1.83 -14.25
CA ARG A 115 8.23 -2.54 -13.12
C ARG A 115 7.35 -2.44 -11.88
N PRO A 116 7.36 -3.45 -11.00
CA PRO A 116 6.69 -3.41 -9.72
C PRO A 116 7.09 -2.17 -8.91
N PHE A 117 6.09 -1.39 -8.48
CA PHE A 117 6.30 -0.16 -7.74
C PHE A 117 5.31 -0.04 -6.57
N LEU A 118 5.80 0.37 -5.42
CA LEU A 118 4.98 0.72 -4.25
C LEU A 118 5.38 2.09 -3.70
N GLY A 119 4.45 3.03 -3.73
CA GLY A 119 4.56 4.30 -2.99
C GLY A 119 3.84 4.21 -1.64
N ILE A 120 4.50 4.66 -0.56
CA ILE A 120 3.93 4.71 0.80
C ILE A 120 3.89 6.16 1.27
N CYS A 121 2.73 6.67 1.67
CA CYS A 121 2.50 8.02 2.17
C CYS A 121 3.07 9.07 1.18
N LEU A 122 4.20 9.72 1.49
CA LEU A 122 4.86 10.66 0.57
C LEU A 122 5.16 10.02 -0.80
N GLY A 123 5.63 8.76 -0.83
CA GLY A 123 5.88 8.06 -2.10
C GLY A 123 4.61 7.84 -2.94
N ALA A 124 3.48 7.59 -2.31
CA ALA A 124 2.19 7.53 -3.00
C ALA A 124 1.77 8.92 -3.52
N GLN A 125 1.97 9.96 -2.73
CA GLN A 125 1.69 11.34 -3.10
C GLN A 125 2.59 11.83 -4.26
N MET A 126 3.86 11.44 -4.27
CA MET A 126 4.78 11.70 -5.40
C MET A 126 4.31 11.03 -6.69
N LEU A 127 3.87 9.76 -6.60
CA LEU A 127 3.29 9.06 -7.74
C LEU A 127 2.03 9.78 -8.26
N VAL A 128 1.15 10.22 -7.36
CA VAL A 128 -0.04 11.01 -7.71
C VAL A 128 0.33 12.29 -8.45
N LYS A 129 1.33 13.03 -7.96
CA LYS A 129 1.82 14.26 -8.61
C LYS A 129 2.40 13.97 -10.00
N HIS A 130 3.20 12.94 -10.13
CA HIS A 130 3.75 12.51 -11.42
C HIS A 130 2.65 12.21 -12.44
N LEU A 131 1.54 11.61 -11.97
CA LEU A 131 0.37 11.31 -12.79
C LEU A 131 -0.56 12.51 -13.03
N GLY A 132 -0.16 13.73 -12.60
CA GLY A 132 -0.92 14.96 -12.78
C GLY A 132 -2.08 15.15 -11.80
N GLY A 133 -2.12 14.36 -10.71
CA GLY A 133 -3.10 14.53 -9.64
C GLY A 133 -2.69 15.60 -8.63
N THR A 134 -3.59 15.91 -7.70
CA THR A 134 -3.38 16.92 -6.65
C THR A 134 -3.08 16.26 -5.32
N VAL A 135 -2.23 16.90 -4.53
CA VAL A 135 -1.88 16.53 -3.15
C VAL A 135 -2.06 17.77 -2.29
N GLY A 136 -2.69 17.63 -1.13
CA GLY A 136 -2.87 18.77 -0.24
C GLY A 136 -3.56 18.43 1.07
N PRO A 137 -3.57 19.39 2.01
CA PRO A 137 -4.28 19.26 3.28
C PRO A 137 -5.80 19.40 3.07
N ARG A 138 -6.55 18.90 4.05
CA ARG A 138 -7.99 19.18 4.12
C ARG A 138 -8.25 20.65 4.47
N PRO A 139 -9.33 21.25 3.94
CA PRO A 139 -9.67 22.64 4.24
C PRO A 139 -9.99 22.89 5.72
N ASP A 140 -10.47 21.87 6.44
CA ASP A 140 -10.80 21.93 7.87
C ASP A 140 -9.60 21.69 8.79
N GLY A 141 -8.42 21.41 8.23
CA GLY A 141 -7.18 21.17 8.97
C GLY A 141 -7.13 19.83 9.72
N LEU A 142 -8.12 18.94 9.53
CA LEU A 142 -8.08 17.60 10.14
C LEU A 142 -6.93 16.78 9.54
N VAL A 143 -6.26 16.03 10.43
CA VAL A 143 -5.16 15.11 10.07
C VAL A 143 -5.51 13.68 10.49
N GLU A 144 -4.89 12.70 9.84
CA GLU A 144 -4.90 11.32 10.31
C GLU A 144 -3.54 10.98 10.92
N VAL A 145 -3.50 10.93 12.27
CA VAL A 145 -2.31 10.60 13.07
C VAL A 145 -2.73 9.62 14.16
N GLY A 146 -2.45 8.33 13.96
CA GLY A 146 -2.91 7.22 14.79
C GLY A 146 -3.53 6.09 13.98
N TYR A 147 -4.46 5.34 14.54
CA TYR A 147 -5.19 4.27 13.85
C TYR A 147 -6.55 4.76 13.35
N TYR A 148 -6.80 4.60 12.05
CA TYR A 148 -8.03 5.03 11.39
C TYR A 148 -8.62 3.91 10.54
N PRO A 149 -9.96 3.89 10.39
CA PRO A 149 -10.62 2.86 9.60
C PRO A 149 -10.38 3.03 8.11
N ILE A 150 -10.25 1.92 7.42
CA ILE A 150 -10.29 1.84 5.97
C ILE A 150 -11.28 0.76 5.51
N ARG A 151 -11.74 0.90 4.28
CA ARG A 151 -12.62 -0.07 3.63
C ARG A 151 -12.09 -0.42 2.26
N ALA A 152 -11.79 -1.70 2.05
CA ALA A 152 -11.39 -2.18 0.74
C ALA A 152 -12.53 -2.07 -0.27
N THR A 153 -12.24 -1.57 -1.46
CA THR A 153 -13.16 -1.60 -2.60
C THR A 153 -13.28 -3.03 -3.16
N PRO A 154 -14.24 -3.31 -4.06
CA PRO A 154 -14.25 -4.58 -4.79
C PRO A 154 -12.94 -4.86 -5.55
N ALA A 155 -12.29 -3.82 -6.09
CA ALA A 155 -10.99 -3.96 -6.76
C ALA A 155 -9.88 -4.32 -5.77
N GLY A 156 -9.86 -3.67 -4.59
CA GLY A 156 -8.91 -4.00 -3.52
C GLY A 156 -9.05 -5.46 -3.06
N ARG A 157 -10.27 -5.94 -2.84
CA ARG A 157 -10.52 -7.33 -2.43
C ARG A 157 -10.16 -8.37 -3.51
N ARG A 158 -10.24 -8.01 -4.78
CA ARG A 158 -9.73 -8.88 -5.87
C ARG A 158 -8.21 -8.95 -5.90
N LEU A 159 -7.54 -7.86 -5.53
CA LEU A 159 -6.08 -7.79 -5.50
C LEU A 159 -5.50 -8.59 -4.34
N VAL A 160 -6.01 -8.33 -3.13
CA VAL A 160 -5.69 -9.01 -1.87
C VAL A 160 -7.00 -9.25 -1.11
N PRO A 161 -7.35 -10.48 -0.77
CA PRO A 161 -8.67 -10.79 -0.19
C PRO A 161 -8.86 -10.27 1.25
N HIS A 162 -7.78 -10.19 2.04
CA HIS A 162 -7.83 -9.88 3.47
C HIS A 162 -7.28 -8.48 3.76
N TRP A 163 -8.16 -7.48 3.80
CA TRP A 163 -7.79 -6.12 4.18
C TRP A 163 -8.01 -5.89 5.68
N PRO A 164 -7.10 -5.13 6.35
CA PRO A 164 -7.32 -4.68 7.72
C PRO A 164 -8.44 -3.64 7.76
N GLU A 165 -9.22 -3.64 8.84
CA GLU A 165 -10.25 -2.61 9.08
C GLU A 165 -9.65 -1.31 9.60
N MET A 166 -8.51 -1.40 10.30
CA MET A 166 -7.80 -0.27 10.90
C MET A 166 -6.34 -0.28 10.48
N VAL A 167 -5.82 0.88 10.06
CA VAL A 167 -4.43 1.07 9.64
C VAL A 167 -3.80 2.24 10.36
N TYR A 168 -2.47 2.24 10.47
CA TYR A 168 -1.74 3.35 11.08
C TYR A 168 -1.50 4.47 10.08
N GLN A 169 -1.86 5.68 10.47
CA GLN A 169 -1.73 6.91 9.71
C GLN A 169 -0.76 7.88 10.38
N TRP A 170 -0.04 8.67 9.57
CA TRP A 170 0.84 9.74 10.07
C TRP A 170 0.96 10.85 9.03
N HIS A 171 -0.17 11.37 8.53
CA HIS A 171 -0.16 12.36 7.45
C HIS A 171 -1.10 13.55 7.72
N ARG A 172 -0.79 14.67 7.08
CA ARG A 172 -1.55 15.91 7.08
C ARG A 172 -2.15 16.24 5.72
N GLU A 173 -1.63 15.60 4.69
CA GLU A 173 -2.04 15.77 3.30
C GLU A 173 -2.56 14.45 2.77
N GLY A 174 -3.57 14.54 1.93
CA GLY A 174 -4.07 13.44 1.13
C GLY A 174 -3.91 13.76 -0.34
N PHE A 175 -4.56 12.99 -1.19
CA PHE A 175 -4.49 13.17 -2.63
C PHE A 175 -5.83 12.88 -3.30
N ASP A 176 -6.04 13.50 -4.47
CA ASP A 176 -7.11 13.12 -5.38
C ASP A 176 -6.67 11.91 -6.20
N LEU A 177 -7.62 11.00 -6.48
CA LEU A 177 -7.32 9.81 -7.27
C LEU A 177 -6.91 10.22 -8.69
N PRO A 178 -5.71 9.87 -9.18
CA PRO A 178 -5.26 10.24 -10.51
C PRO A 178 -6.16 9.63 -11.59
N ARG A 179 -6.30 10.33 -12.71
CA ARG A 179 -7.04 9.81 -13.86
C ARG A 179 -6.42 8.48 -14.35
N GLY A 180 -7.25 7.47 -14.50
CA GLY A 180 -6.83 6.13 -14.91
C GLY A 180 -6.38 5.22 -13.76
N ALA A 181 -6.30 5.74 -12.53
CA ALA A 181 -6.04 4.92 -11.36
C ALA A 181 -7.32 4.22 -10.87
N THR A 182 -7.14 3.06 -10.26
CA THR A 182 -8.20 2.26 -9.64
C THR A 182 -8.09 2.37 -8.13
N LEU A 183 -9.15 2.84 -7.46
CA LEU A 183 -9.20 2.91 -6.00
C LEU A 183 -9.28 1.50 -5.41
N LEU A 184 -8.40 1.20 -4.45
CA LEU A 184 -8.32 -0.10 -3.77
C LEU A 184 -8.87 -0.05 -2.34
N ALA A 185 -8.72 1.08 -1.64
CA ALA A 185 -9.27 1.28 -0.30
C ALA A 185 -9.65 2.74 -0.07
N GLU A 186 -10.71 2.91 0.73
CA GLU A 186 -11.30 4.20 1.12
C GLU A 186 -11.14 4.43 2.62
N GLY A 187 -11.02 5.71 3.03
CA GLY A 187 -11.10 6.18 4.40
C GLY A 187 -12.26 7.17 4.61
N ASP A 188 -12.56 7.48 5.88
CA ASP A 188 -13.65 8.38 6.22
C ASP A 188 -13.28 9.86 6.04
N TRP A 189 -12.08 10.24 6.44
CA TRP A 189 -11.62 11.62 6.38
C TRP A 189 -10.81 11.93 5.12
N TYR A 190 -9.95 11.03 4.75
CA TYR A 190 -9.23 11.07 3.48
C TYR A 190 -9.71 9.90 2.62
N PRO A 191 -10.51 10.19 1.59
CA PRO A 191 -11.24 9.15 0.86
C PRO A 191 -10.34 8.19 0.07
N ASN A 192 -9.15 8.62 -0.34
CA ASN A 192 -8.25 7.83 -1.16
C ASN A 192 -7.12 7.26 -0.29
N GLN A 193 -7.22 5.99 0.09
CA GLN A 193 -6.29 5.35 1.02
C GLN A 193 -5.32 4.38 0.33
N ALA A 194 -5.76 3.76 -0.77
CA ALA A 194 -4.90 2.91 -1.60
C ALA A 194 -5.41 2.91 -3.03
N PHE A 195 -4.49 2.88 -3.99
CA PHE A 195 -4.82 2.82 -5.41
C PHE A 195 -3.81 1.98 -6.20
N ALA A 196 -4.23 1.54 -7.40
CA ALA A 196 -3.38 0.97 -8.42
C ALA A 196 -3.40 1.86 -9.67
N TYR A 197 -2.29 1.94 -10.36
CA TYR A 197 -2.16 2.55 -11.69
C TYR A 197 -1.49 1.56 -12.63
N GLY A 198 -2.23 1.16 -13.69
CA GLY A 198 -1.84 0.00 -14.48
C GLY A 198 -1.83 -1.28 -13.63
N ASP A 199 -0.97 -2.23 -14.00
CA ASP A 199 -0.91 -3.55 -13.36
C ASP A 199 0.11 -3.66 -12.22
N ASN A 200 1.12 -2.77 -12.21
CA ASN A 200 2.33 -2.93 -11.40
C ASN A 200 2.67 -1.74 -10.51
N ALA A 201 1.95 -0.59 -10.61
CA ALA A 201 2.20 0.56 -9.74
C ALA A 201 1.09 0.71 -8.69
N PHE A 202 1.49 0.81 -7.41
CA PHE A 202 0.58 0.89 -6.28
C PHE A 202 0.96 2.06 -5.37
N GLY A 203 -0.05 2.71 -4.80
CA GLY A 203 0.13 3.74 -3.78
C GLY A 203 -0.75 3.45 -2.57
N ILE A 204 -0.19 3.60 -1.37
CA ILE A 204 -0.92 3.54 -0.09
C ILE A 204 -0.64 4.79 0.72
N GLN A 205 -1.67 5.39 1.32
CA GLN A 205 -1.53 6.58 2.16
C GLN A 205 -1.05 6.22 3.56
N PHE A 206 -1.42 5.07 4.07
CA PHE A 206 -1.13 4.58 5.41
C PHE A 206 0.24 3.88 5.53
N HIS A 207 0.67 3.65 6.77
CA HIS A 207 1.99 3.13 7.11
C HIS A 207 1.95 1.66 7.56
N ALA A 208 1.84 0.73 6.62
CA ALA A 208 1.88 -0.70 6.91
C ALA A 208 3.29 -1.20 7.30
N GLU A 209 4.33 -0.42 6.98
CA GLU A 209 5.73 -0.70 7.33
C GLU A 209 6.07 -0.43 8.80
N LEU A 210 5.16 0.18 9.56
CA LEU A 210 5.42 0.66 10.92
C LEU A 210 5.86 -0.46 11.87
N THR A 211 7.01 -0.29 12.51
CA THR A 211 7.48 -1.11 13.64
C THR A 211 7.21 -0.42 14.98
N LEU A 212 7.28 -1.17 16.08
CA LEU A 212 7.15 -0.59 17.41
C LEU A 212 8.21 0.50 17.69
N ALA A 213 9.45 0.26 17.26
CA ALA A 213 10.54 1.23 17.38
C ALA A 213 10.28 2.52 16.57
N MET A 214 9.69 2.38 15.37
CA MET A 214 9.29 3.54 14.57
C MET A 214 8.17 4.32 15.28
N MET A 215 7.14 3.66 15.79
CA MET A 215 6.05 4.28 16.54
C MET A 215 6.56 5.07 17.75
N HIS A 216 7.47 4.48 18.54
CA HIS A 216 8.12 5.18 19.64
C HIS A 216 8.84 6.44 19.17
N ARG A 217 9.66 6.31 18.12
CA ARG A 217 10.43 7.44 17.58
C ARG A 217 9.52 8.55 17.04
N TRP A 218 8.47 8.19 16.28
CA TRP A 218 7.56 9.16 15.67
C TRP A 218 6.74 9.90 16.72
N THR A 219 6.20 9.20 17.73
CA THR A 219 5.41 9.83 18.80
C THR A 219 6.25 10.65 19.78
N VAL A 220 7.58 10.52 19.77
CA VAL A 220 8.50 11.36 20.56
C VAL A 220 8.99 12.54 19.73
N ARG A 221 9.54 12.28 18.52
CA ARG A 221 10.12 13.33 17.68
C ARG A 221 9.08 14.23 17.02
N GLY A 222 7.91 13.70 16.70
CA GLY A 222 6.77 14.41 16.10
C GLY A 222 5.63 14.63 17.10
N HIS A 223 5.94 14.83 18.38
CA HIS A 223 4.94 15.00 19.43
C HIS A 223 4.00 16.19 19.18
N GLU A 224 4.47 17.23 18.48
CA GLU A 224 3.67 18.37 18.07
C GLU A 224 2.51 17.97 17.14
N ARG A 225 2.65 16.90 16.38
CA ARG A 225 1.57 16.38 15.51
C ARG A 225 0.42 15.76 16.30
N LEU A 226 0.69 15.30 17.53
CA LEU A 226 -0.33 14.69 18.39
C LEU A 226 -1.33 15.71 18.95
N THR A 227 -1.07 17.02 18.78
CA THR A 227 -1.97 18.11 19.20
C THR A 227 -2.82 18.65 18.05
N LEU A 228 -2.62 18.17 16.82
CA LEU A 228 -3.37 18.63 15.67
C LEU A 228 -4.82 18.11 15.71
N PRO A 229 -5.77 18.85 15.10
CA PRO A 229 -7.16 18.39 15.00
C PRO A 229 -7.25 17.02 14.30
N GLY A 230 -7.90 16.07 14.96
CA GLY A 230 -8.02 14.71 14.46
C GLY A 230 -6.96 13.76 14.97
N ALA A 231 -5.79 14.23 15.41
CA ALA A 231 -4.73 13.34 15.90
C ALA A 231 -5.12 12.60 17.19
N GLN A 232 -4.74 11.34 17.27
CA GLN A 232 -4.87 10.54 18.50
C GLN A 232 -3.73 10.81 19.46
N GLY A 233 -4.02 10.74 20.77
CA GLY A 233 -3.02 10.87 21.82
C GLY A 233 -2.06 9.67 21.83
N ARG A 234 -0.83 9.88 22.30
CA ARG A 234 0.24 8.87 22.27
C ARG A 234 -0.19 7.49 22.79
N ARG A 235 -0.95 7.43 23.88
CA ARG A 235 -1.44 6.16 24.45
C ARG A 235 -2.29 5.38 23.44
N GLN A 236 -3.19 6.05 22.74
CA GLN A 236 -4.07 5.41 21.75
C GLN A 236 -3.29 4.74 20.60
N HIS A 237 -2.10 5.26 20.23
CA HIS A 237 -1.24 4.61 19.24
C HIS A 237 -0.78 3.23 19.71
N PHE A 238 -0.35 3.10 20.97
CA PHE A 238 0.14 1.82 21.51
C PHE A 238 -1.00 0.85 21.79
N ASP A 239 -2.12 1.35 22.32
CA ASP A 239 -3.33 0.54 22.54
C ASP A 239 -3.86 0.01 21.20
N GLY A 240 -3.93 0.86 20.16
CA GLY A 240 -4.32 0.47 18.81
C GLY A 240 -3.37 -0.55 18.18
N ARG A 241 -2.05 -0.40 18.40
CA ARG A 241 -1.09 -1.38 17.92
C ARG A 241 -1.35 -2.78 18.48
N ALA A 242 -1.64 -2.88 19.76
CA ALA A 242 -1.91 -4.18 20.38
C ALA A 242 -3.11 -4.92 19.75
N VAL A 243 -4.05 -4.17 19.19
CA VAL A 243 -5.30 -4.70 18.61
C VAL A 243 -5.19 -4.91 17.10
N TYR A 244 -4.65 -3.91 16.37
CA TYR A 244 -4.78 -3.84 14.91
C TYR A 244 -3.54 -4.29 14.12
N ASP A 245 -2.44 -4.57 14.80
CA ASP A 245 -1.15 -4.80 14.17
C ASP A 245 -1.07 -6.11 13.37
N ALA A 246 -1.64 -7.20 13.90
CA ALA A 246 -1.54 -8.51 13.26
C ALA A 246 -2.30 -8.59 11.91
N PRO A 247 -3.52 -8.05 11.76
CA PRO A 247 -4.18 -7.95 10.46
C PRO A 247 -3.40 -7.13 9.43
N VAL A 248 -2.78 -6.00 9.86
CA VAL A 248 -1.95 -5.16 8.97
C VAL A 248 -0.73 -5.93 8.47
N LEU A 249 -0.05 -6.68 9.35
CA LEU A 249 1.12 -7.48 8.95
C LEU A 249 0.74 -8.57 7.94
N ARG A 250 -0.36 -9.29 8.18
CA ARG A 250 -0.85 -10.32 7.23
C ARG A 250 -1.15 -9.72 5.87
N TRP A 251 -1.89 -8.61 5.85
CA TRP A 251 -2.18 -7.90 4.61
C TRP A 251 -0.90 -7.46 3.89
N LEU A 252 0.08 -6.92 4.63
CA LEU A 252 1.34 -6.47 4.05
C LEU A 252 2.10 -7.62 3.38
N GLU A 253 2.16 -8.79 4.00
CA GLU A 253 2.81 -9.98 3.42
C GLU A 253 2.12 -10.41 2.11
N GLU A 254 0.80 -10.50 2.10
CA GLU A 254 0.02 -10.82 0.90
C GLU A 254 0.18 -9.74 -0.20
N PHE A 255 0.18 -8.46 0.19
CA PHE A 255 0.31 -7.34 -0.73
C PHE A 255 1.71 -7.27 -1.36
N LEU A 256 2.76 -7.44 -0.57
CA LEU A 256 4.15 -7.48 -1.08
C LEU A 256 4.36 -8.70 -2.00
N ALA A 257 3.80 -9.85 -1.65
CA ALA A 257 3.85 -11.03 -2.51
C ALA A 257 3.13 -10.78 -3.86
N ARG A 258 2.00 -10.04 -3.85
CA ARG A 258 1.28 -9.67 -5.07
C ARG A 258 2.08 -8.71 -5.94
N ILE A 259 2.83 -7.77 -5.34
CA ILE A 259 3.59 -6.75 -6.07
C ILE A 259 4.92 -7.31 -6.59
N PHE A 260 5.72 -7.92 -5.72
CA PHE A 260 7.10 -8.29 -5.99
C PHE A 260 7.31 -9.80 -6.20
N GLY A 261 6.27 -10.60 -5.96
CA GLY A 261 6.36 -12.04 -6.05
C GLY A 261 6.02 -12.58 -7.44
N ARG A 262 6.35 -13.86 -7.64
CA ARG A 262 5.89 -14.63 -8.80
C ARG A 262 4.56 -15.31 -8.50
N ARG A 263 3.74 -15.48 -9.52
CA ARG A 263 2.51 -16.28 -9.40
C ARG A 263 2.90 -17.75 -9.18
N VAL A 264 2.27 -18.37 -8.17
CA VAL A 264 2.40 -19.81 -7.90
C VAL A 264 1.09 -20.50 -8.28
N SER A 265 1.19 -21.70 -8.81
CA SER A 265 0.06 -22.53 -9.24
C SER A 265 -0.73 -23.09 -8.05
#